data_ea418b7149bb23f855e15d816b65b01e
#
_entry.id   ea418b7149bb23f855e15d816b65b01e
#
_cell.length_a   1.000
_cell.length_b   1.000
_cell.length_c   1.000
_cell.angle_alpha   90.00
_cell.angle_beta   90.00
_cell.angle_gamma   90.00
#
_symmetry.space_group_name_H-M   'P 1'
#
loop_
_entity.id
_entity.type
_entity.pdbx_description
1 polymer ?
#
loop_
_entity_poly.entity_id
_entity_poly.type
_entity_poly.pdbx_seq_one_letter_code
_entity_poly.pdbx_strand_id
1 'polypeptide(L)'
;MFKTNIKYILILYFLILTGSILRLYNVNFDDFWYDEMVSFWISDPNINIKESFDRIFSSNLMVSYEIFLKLYHYIFGYDVHISRYFSSCISICSLIFFYFLLKKNSSKNTAIVGLSLLIFNVYHIKYSFELRAYILTFLLAIVLINLIFENKKIKED
;
A
#
# COMPACT_ATOMS: atom_id res chain seq x y z
N MET A 1 31.93 9.92 -2.18
CA MET A 1 30.97 10.75 -2.94
C MET A 1 30.33 9.92 -4.03
N PHE A 2 29.10 9.44 -3.85
CA PHE A 2 28.45 8.53 -4.82
C PHE A 2 28.01 9.34 -6.05
N LYS A 3 28.70 9.18 -7.17
CA LYS A 3 28.15 9.64 -8.47
C LYS A 3 26.90 8.81 -8.76
N THR A 4 25.74 9.28 -8.34
CA THR A 4 24.46 8.71 -8.74
C THR A 4 24.32 8.91 -10.24
N ASN A 5 24.29 7.80 -10.98
CA ASN A 5 24.13 7.85 -12.42
C ASN A 5 22.75 8.46 -12.73
N ILE A 6 22.69 9.64 -13.33
CA ILE A 6 21.44 10.37 -13.64
C ILE A 6 20.48 9.46 -14.42
N LYS A 7 20.97 8.62 -15.31
CA LYS A 7 20.16 7.65 -16.06
C LYS A 7 19.38 6.71 -15.13
N TYR A 8 20.03 6.24 -14.05
CA TYR A 8 19.40 5.35 -13.08
C TYR A 8 18.26 6.04 -12.31
N ILE A 9 18.46 7.31 -11.92
CA ILE A 9 17.43 8.11 -11.24
C ILE A 9 16.24 8.34 -12.16
N LEU A 10 16.50 8.66 -13.43
CA LEU A 10 15.44 8.85 -14.42
C LEU A 10 14.63 7.58 -14.67
N ILE A 11 15.28 6.42 -14.76
CA ILE A 11 14.60 5.13 -14.88
C ILE A 11 13.72 4.86 -13.67
N LEU A 12 14.25 5.06 -12.46
CA LEU A 12 13.50 4.85 -11.22
C LEU A 12 12.28 5.79 -11.15
N TYR A 13 12.47 7.08 -11.45
CA TYR A 13 11.38 8.05 -11.48
C TYR A 13 10.28 7.64 -12.47
N PHE A 14 10.67 7.26 -13.68
CA PHE A 14 9.73 6.80 -14.70
C PHE A 14 8.96 5.54 -14.25
N LEU A 15 9.63 4.57 -13.64
CA LEU A 15 8.99 3.37 -13.12
C LEU A 15 7.98 3.69 -12.01
N ILE A 16 8.33 4.51 -11.03
CA ILE A 16 7.41 4.90 -9.95
C ILE A 16 6.24 5.69 -10.50
N LEU A 17 6.48 6.61 -11.44
CA LEU A 17 5.41 7.36 -12.10
C LEU A 17 4.44 6.41 -12.85
N THR A 18 4.96 5.48 -13.63
CA THR A 18 4.16 4.45 -14.32
C THR A 18 3.37 3.62 -13.31
N GLY A 19 4.02 3.16 -12.24
CA GLY A 19 3.37 2.41 -11.17
C GLY A 19 2.25 3.19 -10.48
N SER A 20 2.44 4.49 -10.28
CA SER A 20 1.42 5.38 -9.70
C SER A 20 0.23 5.58 -10.66
N ILE A 21 0.51 5.82 -11.94
CA ILE A 21 -0.54 5.95 -12.96
C ILE A 21 -1.40 4.69 -13.01
N LEU A 22 -0.80 3.50 -13.05
CA LEU A 22 -1.52 2.22 -13.11
C LEU A 22 -2.42 1.98 -11.88
N ARG A 23 -2.14 2.61 -10.73
CA ARG A 23 -2.88 2.46 -9.47
C ARG A 23 -3.85 3.60 -9.17
N LEU A 24 -3.78 4.66 -9.93
CA LEU A 24 -4.70 5.81 -9.79
C LEU A 24 -5.64 5.94 -10.98
N TYR A 25 -5.26 5.35 -12.13
CA TYR A 25 -6.09 5.40 -13.32
C TYR A 25 -7.34 4.56 -13.14
N ASN A 26 -8.51 5.20 -13.27
CA ASN A 26 -9.82 4.55 -13.24
C ASN A 26 -10.11 3.72 -11.96
N VAL A 27 -9.69 4.23 -10.80
CA VAL A 27 -9.86 3.56 -9.49
C VAL A 27 -11.32 3.19 -9.21
N ASN A 28 -12.27 3.97 -9.71
CA ASN A 28 -13.70 3.81 -9.50
C ASN A 28 -14.42 3.25 -10.74
N PHE A 29 -13.78 2.33 -11.48
CA PHE A 29 -14.35 1.74 -12.70
C PHE A 29 -15.55 0.82 -12.44
N ASP A 30 -15.66 0.28 -11.21
CA ASP A 30 -16.69 -0.64 -10.74
C ASP A 30 -17.33 -0.15 -9.44
N ASP A 31 -18.57 -0.55 -9.20
CA ASP A 31 -19.23 -0.34 -7.90
C ASP A 31 -18.54 -1.11 -6.77
N PHE A 32 -18.80 -0.70 -5.52
CA PHE A 32 -18.33 -1.46 -4.37
C PHE A 32 -18.99 -2.84 -4.33
N TRP A 33 -18.17 -3.87 -4.20
CA TRP A 33 -18.66 -5.17 -3.85
C TRP A 33 -18.87 -5.31 -2.33
N TYR A 34 -19.56 -6.36 -1.92
CA TYR A 34 -20.04 -6.50 -0.54
C TYR A 34 -19.00 -6.22 0.54
N ASP A 35 -17.80 -6.80 0.40
CA ASP A 35 -16.72 -6.66 1.39
C ASP A 35 -16.17 -5.23 1.50
N GLU A 36 -16.13 -4.48 0.39
CA GLU A 36 -15.74 -3.07 0.40
C GLU A 36 -16.79 -2.22 1.10
N MET A 37 -18.09 -2.54 0.90
CA MET A 37 -19.18 -1.85 1.59
C MET A 37 -19.11 -2.05 3.11
N VAL A 38 -18.68 -3.24 3.58
CA VAL A 38 -18.46 -3.50 5.00
C VAL A 38 -17.34 -2.63 5.55
N SER A 39 -16.18 -2.55 4.87
CA SER A 39 -15.08 -1.67 5.29
C SER A 39 -15.48 -0.19 5.27
N PHE A 40 -16.21 0.24 4.23
CA PHE A 40 -16.76 1.59 4.17
C PHE A 40 -17.69 1.90 5.35
N TRP A 41 -18.66 1.02 5.66
CA TRP A 41 -19.59 1.17 6.77
C TRP A 41 -18.91 1.20 8.15
N ILE A 42 -17.86 0.41 8.36
CA ILE A 42 -17.07 0.36 9.60
C ILE A 42 -16.28 1.66 9.81
N SER A 43 -15.76 2.22 8.73
CA SER A 43 -14.89 3.39 8.75
C SER A 43 -15.65 4.73 8.72
N ASP A 44 -16.99 4.72 8.94
CA ASP A 44 -17.79 5.94 9.04
C ASP A 44 -17.23 6.85 10.15
N PRO A 45 -16.80 8.10 9.82
CA PRO A 45 -16.22 9.02 10.79
C PRO A 45 -17.25 9.52 11.82
N ASN A 46 -18.56 9.42 11.55
CA ASN A 46 -19.61 9.92 12.43
C ASN A 46 -19.93 8.96 13.60
N ILE A 47 -19.55 7.69 13.52
CA ILE A 47 -19.71 6.75 14.63
C ILE A 47 -18.56 6.86 15.62
N ASN A 48 -18.83 6.55 16.89
CA ASN A 48 -17.78 6.56 17.91
C ASN A 48 -16.79 5.39 17.72
N ILE A 49 -15.61 5.54 18.29
CA ILE A 49 -14.51 4.55 18.11
C ILE A 49 -14.88 3.17 18.70
N LYS A 50 -15.65 3.12 19.78
CA LYS A 50 -16.10 1.86 20.39
C LYS A 50 -16.97 1.07 19.42
N GLU A 51 -17.94 1.75 18.81
CA GLU A 51 -18.81 1.14 17.81
C GLU A 51 -18.03 0.66 16.59
N SER A 52 -17.00 1.41 16.14
CA SER A 52 -16.09 0.94 15.08
C SER A 52 -15.42 -0.38 15.47
N PHE A 53 -14.91 -0.50 16.70
CA PHE A 53 -14.31 -1.75 17.18
C PHE A 53 -15.32 -2.90 17.23
N ASP A 54 -16.54 -2.66 17.74
CA ASP A 54 -17.58 -3.68 17.77
C ASP A 54 -17.93 -4.19 16.37
N ARG A 55 -18.01 -3.29 15.38
CA ARG A 55 -18.23 -3.64 13.97
C ARG A 55 -17.05 -4.41 13.38
N ILE A 56 -15.78 -4.01 13.66
CA ILE A 56 -14.57 -4.70 13.19
C ILE A 56 -14.55 -6.14 13.72
N PHE A 57 -14.77 -6.34 15.02
CA PHE A 57 -14.71 -7.66 15.62
C PHE A 57 -15.86 -8.57 15.17
N SER A 58 -17.07 -8.03 15.00
CA SER A 58 -18.21 -8.79 14.46
C SER A 58 -18.01 -9.22 13.00
N SER A 59 -17.23 -8.46 12.24
CA SER A 59 -16.94 -8.73 10.82
C SER A 59 -15.61 -9.45 10.57
N ASN A 60 -14.85 -9.77 11.63
CA ASN A 60 -13.51 -10.40 11.55
C ASN A 60 -12.53 -9.68 10.61
N LEU A 61 -12.48 -8.34 10.69
CA LEU A 61 -11.64 -7.52 9.82
C LEU A 61 -10.34 -7.09 10.51
N MET A 62 -9.40 -6.58 9.72
CA MET A 62 -8.10 -6.13 10.22
C MET A 62 -8.23 -4.75 10.90
N VAL A 63 -8.10 -4.72 12.23
CA VAL A 63 -8.28 -3.52 13.06
C VAL A 63 -7.48 -2.32 12.54
N SER A 64 -6.19 -2.51 12.26
CA SER A 64 -5.32 -1.41 11.83
C SER A 64 -5.77 -0.78 10.51
N TYR A 65 -6.21 -1.60 9.54
CA TYR A 65 -6.69 -1.08 8.26
C TYR A 65 -7.94 -0.22 8.43
N GLU A 66 -8.94 -0.74 9.15
CA GLU A 66 -10.23 -0.06 9.33
C GLU A 66 -10.10 1.25 10.11
N ILE A 67 -9.23 1.28 11.13
CA ILE A 67 -8.98 2.51 11.91
C ILE A 67 -8.23 3.55 11.07
N PHE A 68 -7.24 3.15 10.27
CA PHE A 68 -6.58 4.09 9.35
C PHE A 68 -7.51 4.58 8.24
N LEU A 69 -8.39 3.72 7.73
CA LEU A 69 -9.40 4.11 6.76
C LEU A 69 -10.40 5.11 7.38
N LYS A 70 -10.83 4.90 8.62
CA LYS A 70 -11.68 5.85 9.36
C LYS A 70 -11.01 7.20 9.51
N LEU A 71 -9.73 7.23 9.87
CA LEU A 71 -8.95 8.47 9.95
C LEU A 71 -8.83 9.16 8.58
N TYR A 72 -8.63 8.39 7.53
CA TYR A 72 -8.62 8.89 6.16
C TYR A 72 -9.96 9.55 5.79
N HIS A 73 -11.09 8.89 6.09
CA HIS A 73 -12.43 9.45 5.85
C HIS A 73 -12.70 10.71 6.67
N TYR A 74 -12.20 10.78 7.90
CA TYR A 74 -12.29 11.98 8.72
C TYR A 74 -11.58 13.19 8.11
N ILE A 75 -10.43 12.96 7.45
CA ILE A 75 -9.60 14.02 6.86
C ILE A 75 -10.08 14.41 5.46
N PHE A 76 -10.37 13.42 4.60
CA PHE A 76 -10.62 13.63 3.17
C PHE A 76 -12.11 13.57 2.78
N GLY A 77 -12.97 13.17 3.70
CA GLY A 77 -14.40 13.02 3.48
C GLY A 77 -14.85 11.56 3.37
N TYR A 78 -16.09 11.33 3.77
CA TYR A 78 -16.75 10.02 3.75
C TYR A 78 -17.54 9.88 2.45
N ASP A 79 -16.86 9.42 1.41
CA ASP A 79 -17.40 9.28 0.07
C ASP A 79 -16.85 8.03 -0.60
N VAL A 80 -17.70 7.31 -1.34
CA VAL A 80 -17.38 6.06 -2.03
C VAL A 80 -16.25 6.25 -3.04
N HIS A 81 -16.27 7.36 -3.80
CA HIS A 81 -15.29 7.62 -4.84
C HIS A 81 -13.91 7.97 -4.30
N ILE A 82 -13.85 8.53 -3.08
CA ILE A 82 -12.59 8.90 -2.41
C ILE A 82 -11.96 7.69 -1.72
N SER A 83 -12.77 6.76 -1.22
CA SER A 83 -12.33 5.68 -0.33
C SER A 83 -11.25 4.78 -0.92
N ARG A 84 -11.37 4.37 -2.17
CA ARG A 84 -10.39 3.48 -2.84
C ARG A 84 -9.01 4.11 -3.03
N TYR A 85 -8.93 5.45 -3.07
CA TYR A 85 -7.62 6.13 -3.13
C TYR A 85 -6.76 5.86 -1.90
N PHE A 86 -7.37 5.51 -0.74
CA PHE A 86 -6.64 5.08 0.44
C PHE A 86 -5.76 3.84 0.14
N SER A 87 -6.37 2.77 -0.40
CA SER A 87 -5.64 1.56 -0.80
C SER A 87 -4.62 1.84 -1.91
N SER A 88 -4.98 2.67 -2.89
CA SER A 88 -4.07 3.07 -3.97
C SER A 88 -2.84 3.80 -3.45
N CYS A 89 -2.97 4.71 -2.51
CA CYS A 89 -1.85 5.41 -1.87
C CYS A 89 -0.93 4.43 -1.11
N ILE A 90 -1.51 3.51 -0.33
CA ILE A 90 -0.74 2.46 0.37
C ILE A 90 0.02 1.58 -0.64
N SER A 91 -0.62 1.25 -1.77
CA SER A 91 0.00 0.48 -2.84
C SER A 91 1.20 1.20 -3.45
N ILE A 92 1.09 2.50 -3.71
CA ILE A 92 2.22 3.31 -4.22
C ILE A 92 3.35 3.37 -3.18
N CYS A 93 3.03 3.57 -1.91
CA CYS A 93 4.02 3.49 -0.82
C CYS A 93 4.73 2.13 -0.82
N SER A 94 3.99 1.03 -1.01
CA SER A 94 4.58 -0.32 -1.03
C SER A 94 5.59 -0.53 -2.16
N LEU A 95 5.40 0.08 -3.34
CA LEU A 95 6.40 0.07 -4.43
C LEU A 95 7.72 0.70 -4.00
N ILE A 96 7.63 1.85 -3.31
CA ILE A 96 8.80 2.59 -2.82
C ILE A 96 9.54 1.78 -1.77
N PHE A 97 8.83 1.25 -0.77
CA PHE A 97 9.43 0.42 0.29
C PHE A 97 10.03 -0.88 -0.26
N PHE A 98 9.37 -1.52 -1.22
CA PHE A 98 9.88 -2.71 -1.88
C PHE A 98 11.16 -2.44 -2.67
N TYR A 99 11.22 -1.33 -3.40
CA TYR A 99 12.45 -0.90 -4.06
C TYR A 99 13.61 -0.73 -3.06
N PHE A 100 13.37 -0.05 -1.93
CA PHE A 100 14.41 0.14 -0.92
C PHE A 100 14.85 -1.18 -0.28
N LEU A 101 13.92 -2.09 0.00
CA LEU A 101 14.23 -3.43 0.49
C LEU A 101 15.17 -4.17 -0.47
N LEU A 102 14.83 -4.20 -1.76
CA LEU A 102 15.66 -4.85 -2.77
C LEU A 102 17.01 -4.18 -2.94
N LYS A 103 17.05 -2.84 -3.04
CA LYS A 103 18.29 -2.08 -3.19
C LYS A 103 19.27 -2.29 -2.03
N LYS A 104 18.76 -2.50 -0.81
CA LYS A 104 19.56 -2.72 0.39
C LYS A 104 20.19 -4.11 0.42
N ASN A 105 19.48 -5.11 -0.11
CA ASN A 105 19.86 -6.52 0.00
C ASN A 105 20.35 -7.14 -1.33
N SER A 106 20.36 -6.37 -2.42
CA SER A 106 20.79 -6.85 -3.75
C SER A 106 21.44 -5.75 -4.59
N SER A 107 21.77 -6.05 -5.83
CA SER A 107 22.31 -5.08 -6.78
C SER A 107 21.24 -4.05 -7.21
N LYS A 108 21.69 -2.87 -7.66
CA LYS A 108 20.82 -1.84 -8.21
C LYS A 108 19.97 -2.35 -9.39
N ASN A 109 20.55 -3.19 -10.24
CA ASN A 109 19.86 -3.75 -11.41
C ASN A 109 18.78 -4.74 -10.97
N THR A 110 19.08 -5.61 -9.99
CA THR A 110 18.10 -6.53 -9.40
C THR A 110 16.92 -5.75 -8.78
N ALA A 111 17.20 -4.64 -8.10
CA ALA A 111 16.16 -3.80 -7.51
C ALA A 111 15.23 -3.18 -8.57
N ILE A 112 15.77 -2.72 -9.70
CA ILE A 112 14.96 -2.19 -10.81
C ILE A 112 14.12 -3.29 -11.44
N VAL A 113 14.69 -4.46 -11.71
CA VAL A 113 13.94 -5.58 -12.29
C VAL A 113 12.82 -6.03 -11.34
N GLY A 114 13.11 -6.22 -10.05
CA GLY A 114 12.12 -6.60 -9.06
C GLY A 114 11.00 -5.57 -8.92
N LEU A 115 11.35 -4.28 -8.88
CA LEU A 115 10.36 -3.20 -8.88
C LEU A 115 9.49 -3.24 -10.15
N SER A 116 10.08 -3.43 -11.33
CA SER A 116 9.33 -3.52 -12.59
C SER A 116 8.33 -4.69 -12.57
N LEU A 117 8.74 -5.85 -12.07
CA LEU A 117 7.85 -7.01 -11.92
C LEU A 117 6.67 -6.70 -10.99
N LEU A 118 6.91 -5.99 -9.89
CA LEU A 118 5.83 -5.61 -8.96
C LEU A 118 4.91 -4.54 -9.55
N ILE A 119 5.45 -3.56 -10.29
CA ILE A 119 4.66 -2.51 -10.95
C ILE A 119 3.63 -3.12 -11.90
N PHE A 120 4.03 -4.11 -12.69
CA PHE A 120 3.15 -4.77 -13.68
C PHE A 120 2.46 -6.02 -13.15
N ASN A 121 2.57 -6.32 -11.86
CA ASN A 121 1.86 -7.44 -11.26
C ASN A 121 0.36 -7.17 -11.21
N VAL A 122 -0.42 -7.97 -11.95
CA VAL A 122 -1.87 -7.81 -12.10
C VAL A 122 -2.60 -7.87 -10.76
N TYR A 123 -2.21 -8.79 -9.88
CA TYR A 123 -2.84 -8.91 -8.55
C TYR A 123 -2.54 -7.70 -7.66
N HIS A 124 -1.30 -7.20 -7.69
CA HIS A 124 -0.95 -6.02 -6.90
C HIS A 124 -1.68 -4.76 -7.41
N ILE A 125 -1.91 -4.64 -8.72
CA ILE A 125 -2.73 -3.57 -9.30
C ILE A 125 -4.18 -3.77 -8.88
N LYS A 126 -4.75 -4.98 -9.05
CA LYS A 126 -6.13 -5.27 -8.67
C LYS A 126 -6.40 -4.92 -7.21
N TYR A 127 -5.58 -5.42 -6.28
CA TYR A 127 -5.76 -5.15 -4.85
C TYR A 127 -5.49 -3.69 -4.45
N SER A 128 -4.86 -2.87 -5.30
CA SER A 128 -4.76 -1.43 -5.06
C SER A 128 -6.07 -0.68 -5.28
N PHE A 129 -7.01 -1.27 -6.02
CA PHE A 129 -8.35 -0.71 -6.25
C PHE A 129 -9.38 -1.19 -5.23
N GLU A 130 -9.09 -2.22 -4.46
CA GLU A 130 -10.02 -2.77 -3.49
C GLU A 130 -9.88 -2.06 -2.13
N LEU A 131 -11.01 -1.70 -1.53
CA LEU A 131 -11.08 -1.11 -0.19
C LEU A 131 -10.94 -2.21 0.88
N ARG A 132 -9.78 -2.88 0.89
CA ARG A 132 -9.48 -4.04 1.74
C ARG A 132 -8.05 -4.02 2.25
N ALA A 133 -7.82 -4.74 3.34
CA ALA A 133 -6.52 -4.77 4.04
C ALA A 133 -5.36 -5.42 3.25
N TYR A 134 -5.59 -6.00 2.06
CA TYR A 134 -4.57 -6.77 1.33
C TYR A 134 -3.29 -5.99 1.06
N ILE A 135 -3.42 -4.77 0.57
CA ILE A 135 -2.27 -3.91 0.25
C ILE A 135 -1.55 -3.42 1.51
N LEU A 136 -2.27 -3.14 2.59
CA LEU A 136 -1.64 -2.79 3.87
C LEU A 136 -0.87 -3.99 4.42
N THR A 137 -1.43 -5.20 4.36
CA THR A 137 -0.75 -6.44 4.77
C THR A 137 0.54 -6.65 3.97
N PHE A 138 0.51 -6.42 2.65
CA PHE A 138 1.69 -6.50 1.80
C PHE A 138 2.76 -5.47 2.21
N LEU A 139 2.38 -4.20 2.45
CA LEU A 139 3.30 -3.17 2.93
C LEU A 139 3.92 -3.55 4.27
N LEU A 140 3.12 -4.02 5.23
CA LEU A 140 3.61 -4.44 6.54
C LEU A 140 4.56 -5.64 6.43
N ALA A 141 4.31 -6.59 5.53
CA ALA A 141 5.22 -7.70 5.26
C ALA A 141 6.59 -7.20 4.74
N ILE A 142 6.62 -6.22 3.83
CA ILE A 142 7.86 -5.60 3.36
C ILE A 142 8.62 -4.95 4.51
N VAL A 143 7.93 -4.19 5.36
CA VAL A 143 8.54 -3.53 6.52
C VAL A 143 9.12 -4.56 7.49
N LEU A 144 8.37 -5.62 7.81
CA LEU A 144 8.82 -6.69 8.69
C LEU A 144 10.07 -7.40 8.15
N ILE A 145 10.07 -7.76 6.86
CA ILE A 145 11.22 -8.38 6.21
C ILE A 145 12.45 -7.46 6.30
N ASN A 146 12.28 -6.15 6.09
CA ASN A 146 13.36 -5.19 6.20
C ASN A 146 13.96 -5.15 7.61
N LEU A 147 13.12 -5.15 8.65
CA LEU A 147 13.55 -5.19 10.05
C LEU A 147 14.30 -6.50 10.40
N ILE A 148 13.85 -7.64 9.87
CA ILE A 148 14.52 -8.94 10.07
C ILE A 148 15.93 -8.91 9.47
N PHE A 149 16.10 -8.38 8.26
CA PHE A 149 17.42 -8.26 7.62
C PHE A 149 18.33 -7.27 8.35
N GLU A 150 17.79 -6.19 8.92
CA GLU A 150 18.58 -5.26 9.75
C GLU A 150 19.13 -5.92 11.01
N ASN A 151 18.27 -6.65 11.73
CA ASN A 151 18.65 -7.33 12.96
C ASN A 151 19.70 -8.44 12.74
N LYS A 152 19.73 -9.08 11.56
CA LYS A 152 20.76 -10.06 11.23
C LYS A 152 22.13 -9.41 11.05
N LYS A 153 22.20 -8.26 10.35
CA LYS A 153 23.46 -7.53 10.16
C LYS A 153 24.09 -7.07 11.46
N ILE A 154 23.26 -6.57 12.40
CA ILE A 154 23.71 -6.12 13.73
C ILE A 154 24.31 -7.27 14.58
N LYS A 155 23.92 -8.53 14.33
CA LYS A 155 24.42 -9.68 15.09
C LYS A 155 25.67 -10.31 14.46
N GLU A 156 25.99 -9.98 13.24
CA GLU A 156 27.15 -10.48 12.49
C GLU A 156 28.35 -9.52 12.53
N ASP A 157 28.11 -8.24 12.92
CA ASP A 157 29.11 -7.21 13.23
C ASP A 157 29.49 -7.24 14.73
#